data_e9492715622ae851cdcc9b044f2d0d8b
#
_entry.id   e9492715622ae851cdcc9b044f2d0d8b
#
_cell.length_a   1.000
_cell.length_b   1.000
_cell.length_c   1.000
_cell.angle_alpha   90.00
_cell.angle_beta   90.00
_cell.angle_gamma   90.00
#
_symmetry.space_group_name_H-M   'P 1'
#
loop_
_entity.id
_entity.type
_entity.pdbx_description
1 polymer ?
#
loop_
_entity_poly.entity_id
_entity_poly.type
_entity_poly.pdbx_seq_one_letter_code
_entity_poly.pdbx_strand_id
1 'polypeptide(L)'
;MPNTNQEFKTEIARCRDIFEKKTRDYGTSWRVLRLPSLTDQIFIKANRIRSIEESGESRVGDGVEPEFVAMVNYAVMALIQQELGPDGEQELPLETAMALYDKHIDRATHLMLDKNHDYGEAWRLMRVSSMVDLILMKLRRIKQIEDHQGQTLISEGVEGGYTDIINYSLFCLIRLEN
;
A
#
# COMPACT_ATOMS: atom_id res chain seq x y z
N MET A 1 -15.28 18.06 13.73
CA MET A 1 -15.22 17.81 12.28
C MET A 1 -14.01 16.95 11.96
N PRO A 2 -14.18 15.83 11.25
CA PRO A 2 -13.05 15.03 10.82
C PRO A 2 -12.14 15.86 9.91
N ASN A 3 -10.84 15.71 10.09
CA ASN A 3 -9.84 16.36 9.26
C ASN A 3 -9.05 15.27 8.54
N THR A 4 -9.50 14.91 7.34
CA THR A 4 -8.90 13.83 6.53
C THR A 4 -7.42 14.06 6.30
N ASN A 5 -7.03 15.30 6.01
CA ASN A 5 -5.63 15.61 5.75
C ASN A 5 -4.75 15.29 6.97
N GLN A 6 -5.20 15.67 8.16
CA GLN A 6 -4.46 15.39 9.39
C GLN A 6 -4.46 13.90 9.75
N GLU A 7 -5.60 13.25 9.62
CA GLU A 7 -5.72 11.79 9.87
C GLU A 7 -4.83 11.00 8.92
N PHE A 8 -4.84 11.36 7.65
CA PHE A 8 -4.04 10.72 6.60
C PHE A 8 -2.55 10.89 6.90
N LYS A 9 -2.11 12.10 7.26
CA LYS A 9 -0.73 12.38 7.63
C LYS A 9 -0.27 11.57 8.85
N THR A 10 -1.15 11.40 9.83
CA THR A 10 -0.85 10.62 11.04
C THR A 10 -0.57 9.15 10.66
N GLU A 11 -1.38 8.57 9.80
CA GLU A 11 -1.19 7.19 9.37
C GLU A 11 0.02 7.03 8.44
N ILE A 12 0.29 8.00 7.58
CA ILE A 12 1.51 8.02 6.78
C ILE A 12 2.74 8.03 7.69
N ALA A 13 2.75 8.87 8.72
CA ALA A 13 3.86 8.96 9.64
C ALA A 13 4.13 7.62 10.35
N ARG A 14 3.07 6.91 10.70
CA ARG A 14 3.16 5.57 11.29
C ARG A 14 3.82 4.57 10.34
N CYS A 15 3.35 4.53 9.11
CA CYS A 15 3.90 3.63 8.08
C CYS A 15 5.35 3.97 7.76
N ARG A 16 5.64 5.27 7.64
CA ARG A 16 6.97 5.79 7.33
C ARG A 16 7.97 5.46 8.41
N ASP A 17 7.59 5.60 9.67
CA ASP A 17 8.44 5.29 10.81
C ASP A 17 8.87 3.82 10.80
N ILE A 18 7.94 2.92 10.52
CA ILE A 18 8.25 1.48 10.43
C ILE A 18 9.17 1.19 9.26
N PHE A 19 8.91 1.79 8.10
CA PHE A 19 9.76 1.63 6.92
C PHE A 19 11.19 2.12 7.21
N GLU A 20 11.34 3.29 7.82
CA GLU A 20 12.64 3.85 8.16
C GLU A 20 13.41 2.96 9.14
N LYS A 21 12.76 2.50 10.20
CA LYS A 21 13.38 1.63 11.20
C LYS A 21 13.86 0.31 10.59
N LYS A 22 13.05 -0.30 9.76
CA LYS A 22 13.45 -1.53 9.07
C LYS A 22 14.61 -1.28 8.10
N THR A 23 14.60 -0.15 7.42
CA THR A 23 15.70 0.22 6.52
C THR A 23 17.01 0.43 7.30
N ARG A 24 16.92 1.00 8.50
CA ARG A 24 18.09 1.13 9.37
C ARG A 24 18.60 -0.22 9.84
N ASP A 25 17.72 -1.16 10.12
CA ASP A 25 18.10 -2.48 10.64
C ASP A 25 18.79 -3.36 9.60
N TYR A 26 18.27 -3.40 8.37
CA TYR A 26 18.79 -4.34 7.36
C TYR A 26 18.82 -3.77 5.92
N GLY A 27 18.80 -2.46 5.79
CA GLY A 27 18.93 -1.83 4.47
C GLY A 27 17.72 -2.04 3.58
N THR A 28 17.94 -1.97 2.27
CA THR A 28 16.90 -2.12 1.26
C THR A 28 16.96 -3.50 0.60
N SER A 29 16.93 -4.55 1.42
CA SER A 29 17.01 -5.93 0.92
C SER A 29 15.89 -6.27 -0.07
N TRP A 30 14.75 -5.58 0.00
CA TRP A 30 13.63 -5.73 -0.93
C TRP A 30 13.97 -5.33 -2.37
N ARG A 31 15.12 -4.70 -2.62
CA ARG A 31 15.56 -4.35 -3.97
C ARG A 31 15.73 -5.59 -4.88
N VAL A 32 15.90 -6.76 -4.30
CA VAL A 32 15.96 -8.01 -5.06
C VAL A 32 14.59 -8.43 -5.62
N LEU A 33 13.51 -7.89 -5.09
CA LEU A 33 12.17 -8.35 -5.41
C LEU A 33 11.67 -7.79 -6.74
N ARG A 34 11.20 -8.68 -7.60
CA ARG A 34 10.48 -8.31 -8.82
C ARG A 34 9.06 -7.89 -8.46
N LEU A 35 8.39 -7.15 -9.34
CA LEU A 35 7.03 -6.68 -9.09
C LEU A 35 6.05 -7.79 -8.72
N PRO A 36 6.01 -8.96 -9.43
CA PRO A 36 5.10 -10.03 -9.02
C PRO A 36 5.32 -10.51 -7.59
N SER A 37 6.56 -10.52 -7.12
CA SER A 37 6.87 -10.93 -5.74
C SER A 37 6.29 -9.94 -4.73
N LEU A 38 6.37 -8.65 -5.01
CA LEU A 38 5.77 -7.61 -4.16
C LEU A 38 4.25 -7.69 -4.18
N THR A 39 3.67 -7.89 -5.36
CA THR A 39 2.22 -8.10 -5.51
C THR A 39 1.76 -9.28 -4.64
N ASP A 40 2.49 -10.38 -4.64
CA ASP A 40 2.16 -11.54 -3.83
C ASP A 40 2.29 -11.28 -2.34
N GLN A 41 3.28 -10.48 -1.92
CA GLN A 41 3.40 -10.09 -0.52
C GLN A 41 2.21 -9.25 -0.06
N ILE A 42 1.76 -8.33 -0.88
CA ILE A 42 0.56 -7.53 -0.58
C ILE A 42 -0.67 -8.45 -0.50
N PHE A 43 -0.78 -9.39 -1.45
CA PHE A 43 -1.89 -10.34 -1.46
C PHE A 43 -1.96 -11.17 -0.18
N ILE A 44 -0.82 -11.65 0.31
CA ILE A 44 -0.77 -12.43 1.56
C ILE A 44 -1.34 -11.61 2.73
N LYS A 45 -0.99 -10.34 2.80
CA LYS A 45 -1.48 -9.45 3.86
C LYS A 45 -2.98 -9.20 3.75
N ALA A 46 -3.47 -8.87 2.57
CA ALA A 46 -4.89 -8.63 2.33
C ALA A 46 -5.71 -9.90 2.60
N ASN A 47 -5.22 -11.06 2.15
CA ASN A 47 -5.88 -12.33 2.36
C ASN A 47 -5.95 -12.70 3.84
N ARG A 48 -4.91 -12.42 4.61
CA ARG A 48 -4.93 -12.65 6.06
C ARG A 48 -6.00 -11.80 6.74
N ILE A 49 -6.11 -10.54 6.36
CA ILE A 49 -7.15 -9.65 6.91
C ILE A 49 -8.54 -10.24 6.62
N ARG A 50 -8.79 -10.62 5.38
CA ARG A 50 -10.07 -11.21 5.00
C ARG A 50 -10.37 -12.49 5.77
N SER A 51 -9.39 -13.36 5.95
CA SER A 51 -9.54 -14.59 6.72
C SER A 51 -9.89 -14.32 8.18
N ILE A 52 -9.26 -13.33 8.80
CA ILE A 52 -9.57 -12.91 10.16
C ILE A 52 -10.99 -12.34 10.24
N GLU A 53 -11.39 -11.51 9.27
CA GLU A 53 -12.74 -10.95 9.23
C GLU A 53 -13.81 -12.05 9.12
N GLU A 54 -13.56 -13.08 8.31
CA GLU A 54 -14.49 -14.17 8.09
C GLU A 54 -14.58 -15.14 9.28
N SER A 55 -13.43 -15.45 9.89
CA SER A 55 -13.37 -16.41 11.02
C SER A 55 -13.59 -15.77 12.38
N GLY A 56 -13.34 -14.45 12.49
CA GLY A 56 -13.36 -13.76 13.76
C GLY A 56 -12.19 -14.06 14.68
N GLU A 57 -11.19 -14.84 14.21
CA GLU A 57 -10.07 -15.26 15.03
C GLU A 57 -8.71 -14.93 14.39
N SER A 58 -7.80 -14.40 15.22
CA SER A 58 -6.39 -14.32 14.89
C SER A 58 -5.59 -15.14 15.88
N ARG A 59 -4.83 -16.11 15.40
CA ARG A 59 -4.01 -16.98 16.25
C ARG A 59 -2.60 -16.43 16.49
N VAL A 60 -2.20 -15.43 15.74
CA VAL A 60 -0.85 -14.84 15.84
C VAL A 60 -0.81 -13.70 16.86
N GLY A 61 -1.96 -13.26 17.37
CA GLY A 61 -2.04 -12.30 18.46
C GLY A 61 -2.00 -10.83 18.06
N ASP A 62 -1.52 -10.51 16.87
CA ASP A 62 -1.51 -9.14 16.37
C ASP A 62 -2.85 -8.82 15.71
N GLY A 63 -3.32 -7.59 15.84
CA GLY A 63 -4.49 -7.11 15.12
C GLY A 63 -4.23 -7.01 13.62
N VAL A 64 -5.15 -6.38 12.90
CA VAL A 64 -5.03 -6.21 11.44
C VAL A 64 -4.26 -4.97 11.04
N GLU A 65 -4.04 -4.02 11.94
CA GLU A 65 -3.32 -2.77 11.66
C GLU A 65 -1.93 -3.02 11.07
N PRO A 66 -1.10 -3.94 11.63
CA PRO A 66 0.21 -4.20 11.03
C PRO A 66 0.13 -4.71 9.59
N GLU A 67 -0.93 -5.40 9.23
CA GLU A 67 -1.12 -5.87 7.86
C GLU A 67 -1.38 -4.71 6.90
N PHE A 68 -2.20 -3.73 7.31
CA PHE A 68 -2.43 -2.53 6.51
C PHE A 68 -1.17 -1.69 6.35
N VAL A 69 -0.39 -1.53 7.43
CA VAL A 69 0.91 -0.86 7.37
C VAL A 69 1.84 -1.57 6.38
N ALA A 70 1.90 -2.89 6.44
CA ALA A 70 2.71 -3.69 5.53
C ALA A 70 2.26 -3.50 4.07
N MET A 71 0.96 -3.47 3.81
CA MET A 71 0.44 -3.25 2.45
C MET A 71 0.83 -1.87 1.90
N VAL A 72 0.77 -0.83 2.73
CA VAL A 72 1.24 0.50 2.32
C VAL A 72 2.71 0.43 1.93
N ASN A 73 3.55 -0.13 2.79
CA ASN A 73 4.99 -0.14 2.59
C ASN A 73 5.41 -1.02 1.41
N TYR A 74 4.81 -2.20 1.24
CA TYR A 74 5.08 -3.04 0.08
C TYR A 74 4.61 -2.38 -1.23
N ALA A 75 3.48 -1.68 -1.22
CA ALA A 75 3.01 -0.97 -2.40
C ALA A 75 3.95 0.19 -2.78
N VAL A 76 4.48 0.90 -1.78
CA VAL A 76 5.50 1.93 -2.03
C VAL A 76 6.76 1.29 -2.60
N MET A 77 7.22 0.16 -2.05
CA MET A 77 8.36 -0.58 -2.58
C MET A 77 8.13 -0.98 -4.04
N ALA A 78 6.90 -1.42 -4.36
CA ALA A 78 6.55 -1.77 -5.73
C ALA A 78 6.67 -0.59 -6.68
N LEU A 79 6.21 0.59 -6.27
CA LEU A 79 6.34 1.82 -7.07
C LEU A 79 7.80 2.21 -7.24
N ILE A 80 8.63 2.06 -6.22
CA ILE A 80 10.07 2.32 -6.31
C ILE A 80 10.72 1.32 -7.28
N GLN A 81 10.40 0.04 -7.17
CA GLN A 81 10.94 -0.99 -8.06
C GLN A 81 10.53 -0.78 -9.51
N GLN A 82 9.31 -0.31 -9.73
CA GLN A 82 8.84 0.03 -11.07
C GLN A 82 9.64 1.19 -11.67
N GLU A 83 9.95 2.19 -10.85
CA GLU A 83 10.73 3.35 -11.28
C GLU A 83 12.20 3.00 -11.58
N LEU A 84 12.83 2.24 -10.69
CA LEU A 84 14.28 1.95 -10.76
C LEU A 84 14.60 0.64 -11.47
N GLY A 85 13.67 -0.28 -11.53
CA GLY A 85 13.93 -1.67 -11.90
C GLY A 85 14.50 -2.47 -10.73
N PRO A 86 14.20 -3.78 -10.65
CA PRO A 86 14.75 -4.64 -9.59
C PRO A 86 16.24 -4.86 -9.81
N ASP A 87 17.03 -4.62 -8.77
CA ASP A 87 18.47 -4.83 -8.80
C ASP A 87 18.93 -5.26 -7.40
N GLY A 88 19.13 -6.55 -7.22
CA GLY A 88 19.48 -7.14 -5.94
C GLY A 88 20.87 -6.78 -5.43
N GLU A 89 21.72 -6.23 -6.27
CA GLU A 89 23.09 -5.86 -5.90
C GLU A 89 23.21 -4.39 -5.48
N GLN A 90 22.19 -3.58 -5.80
CA GLN A 90 22.21 -2.15 -5.47
C GLN A 90 21.27 -1.82 -4.33
N GLU A 91 21.78 -1.92 -3.12
CA GLU A 91 21.10 -1.34 -1.99
C GLU A 91 21.10 0.19 -2.11
N LEU A 92 20.01 0.81 -1.69
CA LEU A 92 19.90 2.26 -1.68
C LEU A 92 20.41 2.81 -0.35
N PRO A 93 21.13 3.95 -0.35
CA PRO A 93 21.37 4.67 0.89
C PRO A 93 20.05 5.02 1.58
N LEU A 94 20.04 5.06 2.89
CA LEU A 94 18.83 5.38 3.67
C LEU A 94 18.15 6.64 3.18
N GLU A 95 18.93 7.71 2.97
CA GLU A 95 18.38 9.00 2.52
C GLU A 95 17.68 8.90 1.17
N THR A 96 18.25 8.13 0.24
CA THR A 96 17.66 7.90 -1.08
C THR A 96 16.37 7.10 -0.97
N ALA A 97 16.37 6.03 -0.17
CA ALA A 97 15.20 5.21 0.04
C ALA A 97 14.05 6.04 0.64
N MET A 98 14.35 6.88 1.63
CA MET A 98 13.34 7.74 2.27
C MET A 98 12.82 8.81 1.32
N ALA A 99 13.67 9.40 0.48
CA ALA A 99 13.24 10.38 -0.52
C ALA A 99 12.30 9.75 -1.55
N LEU A 100 12.59 8.55 -2.00
CA LEU A 100 11.73 7.81 -2.94
C LEU A 100 10.39 7.43 -2.27
N TYR A 101 10.44 6.98 -1.02
CA TYR A 101 9.24 6.70 -0.24
C TYR A 101 8.33 7.92 -0.18
N ASP A 102 8.88 9.06 0.22
CA ASP A 102 8.14 10.31 0.36
C ASP A 102 7.55 10.77 -0.97
N LYS A 103 8.30 10.64 -2.06
CA LYS A 103 7.84 11.00 -3.40
C LYS A 103 6.58 10.22 -3.79
N HIS A 104 6.58 8.92 -3.59
CA HIS A 104 5.43 8.08 -3.97
C HIS A 104 4.25 8.28 -3.02
N ILE A 105 4.50 8.48 -1.75
CA ILE A 105 3.44 8.82 -0.78
C ILE A 105 2.82 10.18 -1.10
N ASP A 106 3.61 11.17 -1.47
CA ASP A 106 3.10 12.49 -1.85
C ASP A 106 2.20 12.40 -3.09
N ARG A 107 2.58 11.61 -4.08
CA ARG A 107 1.75 11.41 -5.27
C ARG A 107 0.42 10.72 -4.92
N ALA A 108 0.46 9.72 -4.06
CA ALA A 108 -0.76 9.05 -3.59
C ALA A 108 -1.65 10.02 -2.80
N THR A 109 -1.05 10.86 -1.96
CA THR A 109 -1.78 11.86 -1.17
C THR A 109 -2.48 12.89 -2.08
N HIS A 110 -1.81 13.38 -3.11
CA HIS A 110 -2.41 14.32 -4.06
C HIS A 110 -3.61 13.70 -4.78
N LEU A 111 -3.47 12.44 -5.20
CA LEU A 111 -4.59 11.73 -5.84
C LEU A 111 -5.75 11.55 -4.85
N MET A 112 -5.47 11.23 -3.60
CA MET A 112 -6.49 11.12 -2.57
C MET A 112 -7.25 12.42 -2.37
N LEU A 113 -6.54 13.54 -2.31
CA LEU A 113 -7.15 14.86 -2.12
C LEU A 113 -8.06 15.23 -3.30
N ASP A 114 -7.61 14.97 -4.53
CA ASP A 114 -8.41 15.22 -5.73
C ASP A 114 -9.68 14.37 -5.75
N LYS A 115 -9.57 13.09 -5.41
CA LYS A 115 -10.73 12.19 -5.35
C LYS A 115 -11.70 12.60 -4.23
N ASN A 116 -11.18 12.99 -3.08
CA ASN A 116 -12.04 13.45 -1.98
C ASN A 116 -12.81 14.72 -2.34
N HIS A 117 -12.20 15.60 -3.10
CA HIS A 117 -12.90 16.79 -3.61
C HIS A 117 -14.13 16.38 -4.43
N ASP A 118 -13.99 15.38 -5.30
CA ASP A 118 -15.07 14.97 -6.19
C ASP A 118 -16.09 14.05 -5.51
N TYR A 119 -15.64 13.15 -4.65
CA TYR A 119 -16.50 12.13 -4.03
C TYR A 119 -16.94 12.45 -2.60
N GLY A 120 -16.54 13.60 -2.05
CA GLY A 120 -17.00 14.04 -0.73
C GLY A 120 -16.67 13.08 0.42
N GLU A 121 -15.51 12.46 0.41
CA GLU A 121 -15.06 11.54 1.46
C GLU A 121 -15.98 10.32 1.65
N ALA A 122 -16.56 9.81 0.58
CA ALA A 122 -17.46 8.67 0.62
C ALA A 122 -16.85 7.43 1.29
N TRP A 123 -15.53 7.30 1.28
CA TRP A 123 -14.82 6.20 1.93
C TRP A 123 -15.11 6.09 3.43
N ARG A 124 -15.50 7.20 4.09
CA ARG A 124 -15.85 7.18 5.52
C ARG A 124 -17.10 6.35 5.80
N LEU A 125 -17.96 6.19 4.80
CA LEU A 125 -19.19 5.41 4.90
C LEU A 125 -19.02 3.96 4.48
N MET A 126 -17.84 3.61 3.95
CA MET A 126 -17.56 2.25 3.53
C MET A 126 -17.12 1.39 4.72
N ARG A 127 -17.48 0.12 4.65
CA ARG A 127 -16.96 -0.87 5.61
C ARG A 127 -15.49 -1.13 5.32
N VAL A 128 -14.71 -1.37 6.37
CA VAL A 128 -13.31 -1.79 6.22
C VAL A 128 -13.23 -3.05 5.34
N SER A 129 -14.13 -4.02 5.57
CA SER A 129 -14.21 -5.23 4.76
C SER A 129 -14.41 -4.96 3.27
N SER A 130 -15.22 -3.95 2.93
CA SER A 130 -15.43 -3.57 1.53
C SER A 130 -14.16 -2.99 0.91
N MET A 131 -13.41 -2.21 1.68
CA MET A 131 -12.14 -1.66 1.20
C MET A 131 -11.08 -2.76 1.00
N VAL A 132 -11.07 -3.77 1.88
CA VAL A 132 -10.22 -4.96 1.72
C VAL A 132 -10.58 -5.71 0.44
N ASP A 133 -11.86 -5.87 0.15
CA ASP A 133 -12.31 -6.50 -1.11
C ASP A 133 -11.84 -5.73 -2.33
N LEU A 134 -11.89 -4.39 -2.28
CA LEU A 134 -11.38 -3.55 -3.37
C LEU A 134 -9.87 -3.71 -3.54
N ILE A 135 -9.14 -3.82 -2.44
CA ILE A 135 -7.69 -4.08 -2.49
C ILE A 135 -7.43 -5.43 -3.17
N LEU A 136 -8.15 -6.47 -2.77
CA LEU A 136 -8.02 -7.81 -3.39
C LEU A 136 -8.34 -7.76 -4.89
N MET A 137 -9.37 -7.01 -5.28
CA MET A 137 -9.70 -6.83 -6.70
C MET A 137 -8.57 -6.12 -7.45
N LYS A 138 -7.98 -5.06 -6.87
CA LYS A 138 -6.86 -4.36 -7.47
C LYS A 138 -5.65 -5.28 -7.64
N LEU A 139 -5.38 -6.12 -6.66
CA LEU A 139 -4.29 -7.09 -6.75
C LEU A 139 -4.52 -8.09 -7.89
N ARG A 140 -5.76 -8.54 -8.05
CA ARG A 140 -6.10 -9.44 -9.15
C ARG A 140 -5.90 -8.78 -10.52
N ARG A 141 -6.27 -7.52 -10.64
CA ARG A 141 -6.03 -6.73 -11.86
C ARG A 141 -4.54 -6.55 -12.15
N ILE A 142 -3.77 -6.25 -11.11
CA ILE A 142 -2.30 -6.11 -11.23
C ILE A 142 -1.69 -7.41 -11.75
N LYS A 143 -2.08 -8.57 -11.18
CA LYS A 143 -1.60 -9.87 -11.64
C LYS A 143 -1.90 -10.11 -13.12
N GLN A 144 -3.08 -9.75 -13.57
CA GLN A 144 -3.45 -9.90 -14.98
C GLN A 144 -2.62 -9.01 -15.90
N ILE A 145 -2.35 -7.77 -15.47
CA ILE A 145 -1.48 -6.86 -16.22
C ILE A 145 -0.06 -7.42 -16.27
N GLU A 146 0.44 -7.94 -15.15
CA GLU A 146 1.76 -8.58 -15.09
C GLU A 146 1.86 -9.79 -16.02
N ASP A 147 0.79 -10.61 -16.06
CA ASP A 147 0.72 -11.78 -16.94
C ASP A 147 0.69 -11.41 -18.43
N HIS A 148 0.29 -10.19 -18.75
CA HIS A 148 0.30 -9.64 -20.11
C HIS A 148 1.50 -8.72 -20.36
N GLN A 149 2.59 -8.91 -19.62
CA GLN A 149 3.84 -8.15 -19.74
C GLN A 149 3.64 -6.63 -19.59
N GLY A 150 2.68 -6.24 -18.73
CA GLY A 150 2.39 -4.83 -18.44
C GLY A 150 1.51 -4.11 -19.47
N GLN A 151 1.01 -4.82 -20.46
CA GLN A 151 0.20 -4.22 -21.53
C GLN A 151 -1.28 -4.14 -21.16
N THR A 152 -1.89 -2.99 -21.41
CA THR A 152 -3.31 -2.75 -21.21
C THR A 152 -3.92 -2.09 -22.46
N LEU A 153 -5.23 -2.22 -22.63
CA LEU A 153 -5.94 -1.57 -23.76
C LEU A 153 -6.44 -0.18 -23.38
N ILE A 154 -7.03 -0.03 -22.20
CA ILE A 154 -7.62 1.24 -21.77
C ILE A 154 -7.23 1.64 -20.36
N SER A 155 -6.73 0.70 -19.56
CA SER A 155 -6.38 0.95 -18.16
C SER A 155 -5.00 1.57 -18.03
N GLU A 156 -4.79 2.33 -16.98
CA GLU A 156 -3.46 2.70 -16.54
C GLU A 156 -2.70 1.41 -16.18
N GLY A 157 -1.40 1.44 -16.13
CA GLY A 157 -0.61 0.28 -15.78
C GLY A 157 -0.76 -0.08 -14.29
N VAL A 158 0.18 -0.89 -13.79
CA VAL A 158 0.16 -1.35 -12.40
C VAL A 158 0.26 -0.22 -11.38
N GLU A 159 0.81 0.93 -11.77
CA GLU A 159 1.00 2.09 -10.90
C GLU A 159 -0.29 2.54 -10.22
N GLY A 160 -1.37 2.68 -11.02
CA GLY A 160 -2.66 3.08 -10.49
C GLY A 160 -3.19 2.11 -9.43
N GLY A 161 -2.98 0.82 -9.66
CA GLY A 161 -3.37 -0.22 -8.72
C GLY A 161 -2.63 -0.12 -7.39
N TYR A 162 -1.32 0.04 -7.43
CA TYR A 162 -0.51 0.19 -6.21
C TYR A 162 -0.87 1.47 -5.45
N THR A 163 -1.08 2.57 -6.17
CA THR A 163 -1.48 3.84 -5.56
C THR A 163 -2.83 3.71 -4.85
N ASP A 164 -3.80 3.06 -5.48
CA ASP A 164 -5.11 2.81 -4.86
C ASP A 164 -5.00 1.92 -3.62
N ILE A 165 -4.13 0.91 -3.66
CA ILE A 165 -3.88 0.04 -2.50
C ILE A 165 -3.33 0.87 -1.33
N ILE A 166 -2.39 1.78 -1.59
CA ILE A 166 -1.87 2.68 -0.56
C ILE A 166 -3.01 3.47 0.08
N ASN A 167 -3.83 4.11 -0.74
CA ASN A 167 -4.89 5.00 -0.24
C ASN A 167 -5.98 4.23 0.50
N TYR A 168 -6.44 3.09 -0.02
CA TYR A 168 -7.42 2.26 0.68
C TYR A 168 -6.88 1.73 2.00
N SER A 169 -5.60 1.32 2.04
CA SER A 169 -4.99 0.83 3.27
C SER A 169 -4.90 1.92 4.33
N LEU A 170 -4.55 3.14 3.92
CA LEU A 170 -4.52 4.30 4.83
C LEU A 170 -5.93 4.65 5.33
N PHE A 171 -6.94 4.60 4.46
CA PHE A 171 -8.33 4.80 4.88
C PHE A 171 -8.78 3.75 5.89
N CYS A 172 -8.39 2.50 5.69
CA CYS A 172 -8.68 1.43 6.65
C CYS A 172 -8.03 1.70 8.00
N LEU A 173 -6.78 2.14 8.02
CA LEU A 173 -6.09 2.50 9.27
C LEU A 173 -6.83 3.64 10.00
N ILE A 174 -7.27 4.66 9.27
CA ILE A 174 -8.06 5.75 9.85
C ILE A 174 -9.38 5.22 10.43
N ARG A 175 -10.07 4.38 9.68
CA ARG A 175 -11.35 3.80 10.11
C ARG A 175 -11.22 2.92 11.34
N LEU A 176 -10.11 2.20 11.48
CA LEU A 176 -9.87 1.32 12.62
C LEU A 176 -9.59 2.09 13.92
N GLU A 177 -9.10 3.32 13.84
CA GLU A 177 -8.87 4.17 15.00
C GLU A 177 -10.12 4.92 15.47
N ASN A 178 -11.11 5.00 14.64
CA ASN A 178 -12.39 5.66 14.92
C ASN A 178 -13.50 4.59 15.00
#